data_9cc80d44057e2a0af4e61095a06a0973
#
_entry.id   9cc80d44057e2a0af4e61095a06a0973
#
_cell.length_a   1.000
_cell.length_b   1.000
_cell.length_c   1.000
_cell.angle_alpha   90.00
_cell.angle_beta   90.00
_cell.angle_gamma   90.00
#
_symmetry.space_group_name_H-M   'P 1'
#
loop_
_entity.id
_entity.type
_entity.pdbx_description
1 polymer ?
#
loop_
_entity_poly.entity_id
_entity_poly.type
_entity_poly.pdbx_seq_one_letter_code
_entity_poly.pdbx_strand_id
1 'polypeptide(L)'
;QAEVRGDIEVEIVDLRDHKLPFFAEVASNAWAPSQDPAAVAWQKKVGEFDGYIFVVAEYNRSITGALKNALDQAYKEWNRKPIAAIGYGALGAARAVEHLRLIGVELQMVPVRNAVHIGGGDFFKVHPLGANAAIEEIEANLLPAATATLDDVVWWANAAKAAKA
;
A
#
# COMPACT_ATOMS: atom_id res chain seq x y z
N GLN A 1 12.14 -10.42 -2.79
CA GLN A 1 13.07 -9.41 -3.34
C GLN A 1 13.44 -8.36 -2.30
N ALA A 2 12.49 -7.83 -1.55
CA ALA A 2 12.79 -6.83 -0.54
C ALA A 2 13.73 -7.37 0.56
N GLU A 3 13.54 -8.59 1.01
CA GLU A 3 14.36 -9.23 2.06
C GLU A 3 15.83 -9.44 1.67
N VAL A 4 16.13 -9.54 0.37
CA VAL A 4 17.52 -9.72 -0.11
C VAL A 4 18.23 -8.39 -0.37
N ARG A 5 17.55 -7.27 -0.22
CA ARG A 5 18.15 -5.93 -0.30
C ARG A 5 18.76 -5.56 1.04
N GLY A 6 19.97 -5.04 1.02
CA GLY A 6 20.65 -4.56 2.23
C GLY A 6 20.37 -3.10 2.57
N ASP A 7 19.54 -2.41 1.78
CA ASP A 7 19.27 -0.97 1.88
C ASP A 7 17.88 -0.63 2.43
N ILE A 8 17.06 -1.64 2.73
CA ILE A 8 15.72 -1.50 3.31
C ILE A 8 15.44 -2.56 4.37
N GLU A 9 14.58 -2.21 5.31
CA GLU A 9 13.92 -3.13 6.23
C GLU A 9 12.43 -3.16 5.90
N VAL A 10 11.82 -4.34 5.87
CA VAL A 10 10.43 -4.54 5.45
C VAL A 10 9.65 -5.23 6.56
N GLU A 11 8.49 -4.68 6.87
CA GLU A 11 7.52 -5.29 7.77
C GLU A 11 6.18 -5.47 7.04
N ILE A 12 5.56 -6.64 7.21
CA ILE A 12 4.22 -6.90 6.71
C ILE A 12 3.21 -6.47 7.79
N VAL A 13 2.35 -5.51 7.44
CA VAL A 13 1.28 -5.03 8.30
C VAL A 13 -0.05 -5.56 7.77
N ASP A 14 -0.63 -6.54 8.46
CA ASP A 14 -1.90 -7.14 8.07
C ASP A 14 -3.07 -6.35 8.70
N LEU A 15 -3.95 -5.81 7.87
CA LEU A 15 -5.12 -5.06 8.35
C LEU A 15 -6.07 -5.89 9.23
N ARG A 16 -6.03 -7.22 9.14
CA ARG A 16 -6.85 -8.11 9.98
C ARG A 16 -6.44 -8.08 11.45
N ASP A 17 -5.20 -7.71 11.73
CA ASP A 17 -4.67 -7.60 13.10
C ASP A 17 -5.04 -6.26 13.75
N HIS A 18 -5.55 -5.31 12.96
CA HIS A 18 -5.96 -3.98 13.39
C HIS A 18 -7.48 -3.83 13.35
N LYS A 19 -8.12 -3.93 14.53
CA LYS A 19 -9.59 -3.82 14.67
C LYS A 19 -10.05 -2.35 14.58
N LEU A 20 -9.83 -1.74 13.42
CA LEU A 20 -10.22 -0.35 13.19
C LEU A 20 -11.74 -0.22 13.09
N PRO A 21 -12.39 0.68 13.86
CA PRO A 21 -13.79 1.01 13.64
C PRO A 21 -13.96 1.67 12.27
N PHE A 22 -15.19 1.70 11.74
CA PHE A 22 -15.46 2.56 10.60
C PHE A 22 -15.19 4.02 11.00
N PHE A 23 -14.51 4.74 10.10
CA PHE A 23 -14.22 6.15 10.33
C PHE A 23 -15.52 6.94 10.46
N ALA A 24 -15.76 7.49 11.64
CA ALA A 24 -16.95 8.25 11.99
C ALA A 24 -16.61 9.49 12.82
N GLU A 25 -15.39 9.99 12.69
CA GLU A 25 -14.91 11.17 13.40
C GLU A 25 -15.61 12.45 12.88
N VAL A 26 -15.68 13.46 13.73
CA VAL A 26 -16.30 14.75 13.39
C VAL A 26 -15.55 15.49 12.27
N ALA A 27 -14.27 15.20 12.10
CA ALA A 27 -13.41 15.77 11.06
C ALA A 27 -12.25 14.85 10.74
N SER A 28 -11.56 15.11 9.63
CA SER A 28 -10.28 14.44 9.31
C SER A 28 -9.26 14.61 10.42
N ASN A 29 -8.43 13.58 10.64
CA ASN A 29 -7.29 13.61 11.56
C ASN A 29 -6.25 14.71 11.21
N ALA A 30 -6.37 15.34 10.06
CA ALA A 30 -5.61 16.55 9.73
C ALA A 30 -5.97 17.73 10.66
N TRP A 31 -7.22 17.81 11.08
CA TRP A 31 -7.80 18.91 11.83
C TRP A 31 -8.13 18.56 13.29
N ALA A 32 -8.69 17.37 13.50
CA ALA A 32 -9.09 16.88 14.80
C ALA A 32 -8.46 15.49 15.05
N PRO A 33 -7.43 15.39 15.91
CA PRO A 33 -6.83 14.08 16.24
C PRO A 33 -7.86 13.13 16.85
N SER A 34 -7.88 11.89 16.39
CA SER A 34 -8.75 10.85 16.95
C SER A 34 -8.44 10.60 18.42
N GLN A 35 -9.48 10.29 19.19
CA GLN A 35 -9.37 9.83 20.56
C GLN A 35 -9.66 8.31 20.66
N ASP A 36 -10.02 7.65 19.57
CA ASP A 36 -10.23 6.20 19.55
C ASP A 36 -8.89 5.47 19.73
N PRO A 37 -8.76 4.60 20.73
CA PRO A 37 -7.50 3.91 21.01
C PRO A 37 -6.97 3.07 19.85
N ALA A 38 -7.86 2.44 19.05
CA ALA A 38 -7.46 1.63 17.91
C ALA A 38 -6.93 2.52 16.77
N ALA A 39 -7.59 3.67 16.51
CA ALA A 39 -7.10 4.65 15.55
C ALA A 39 -5.76 5.25 15.96
N VAL A 40 -5.59 5.60 17.25
CA VAL A 40 -4.31 6.13 17.78
C VAL A 40 -3.20 5.09 17.67
N ALA A 41 -3.47 3.82 17.99
CA ALA A 41 -2.50 2.73 17.84
C ALA A 41 -2.11 2.53 16.36
N TRP A 42 -3.09 2.60 15.45
CA TRP A 42 -2.86 2.53 14.01
C TRP A 42 -1.99 3.69 13.51
N GLN A 43 -2.32 4.91 13.88
CA GLN A 43 -1.53 6.11 13.55
C GLN A 43 -0.07 5.95 13.98
N LYS A 44 0.14 5.50 15.23
CA LYS A 44 1.49 5.22 15.72
C LYS A 44 2.18 4.18 14.83
N LYS A 45 1.50 3.05 14.52
CA LYS A 45 2.07 1.97 13.70
C LYS A 45 2.47 2.46 12.32
N VAL A 46 1.58 3.12 11.59
CA VAL A 46 1.91 3.62 10.24
C VAL A 46 2.94 4.76 10.29
N GLY A 47 3.01 5.49 11.39
CA GLY A 47 4.01 6.53 11.60
C GLY A 47 5.46 6.01 11.60
N GLU A 48 5.69 4.73 11.93
CA GLU A 48 7.02 4.11 12.05
C GLU A 48 7.75 3.96 10.71
N PHE A 49 7.03 3.91 9.58
CA PHE A 49 7.59 3.60 8.27
C PHE A 49 7.98 4.84 7.47
N ASP A 50 8.99 4.70 6.62
CA ASP A 50 9.45 5.74 5.69
C ASP A 50 8.74 5.70 4.32
N GLY A 51 8.03 4.63 4.02
CA GLY A 51 7.25 4.44 2.79
C GLY A 51 6.36 3.21 2.88
N TYR A 52 5.48 3.03 1.88
CA TYR A 52 4.50 1.95 1.90
C TYR A 52 4.36 1.27 0.55
N ILE A 53 4.16 -0.05 0.57
CA ILE A 53 3.72 -0.83 -0.57
C ILE A 53 2.37 -1.45 -0.21
N PHE A 54 1.31 -0.97 -0.83
CA PHE A 54 -0.04 -1.45 -0.58
C PHE A 54 -0.35 -2.67 -1.45
N VAL A 55 -0.78 -3.77 -0.83
CA VAL A 55 -1.34 -4.92 -1.55
C VAL A 55 -2.82 -4.66 -1.79
N VAL A 56 -3.21 -4.54 -3.07
CA VAL A 56 -4.50 -3.99 -3.47
C VAL A 56 -5.32 -4.98 -4.29
N ALA A 57 -6.44 -5.42 -3.75
CA ALA A 57 -7.50 -6.06 -4.52
C ALA A 57 -8.39 -5.01 -5.19
N GLU A 58 -8.89 -5.29 -6.40
CA GLU A 58 -9.88 -4.44 -7.04
C GLU A 58 -11.28 -4.96 -6.82
N TYR A 59 -12.12 -4.17 -6.18
CA TYR A 59 -13.56 -4.39 -6.06
C TYR A 59 -14.33 -3.18 -6.59
N ASN A 60 -15.27 -3.44 -7.50
CA ASN A 60 -16.12 -2.38 -8.07
C ASN A 60 -15.30 -1.17 -8.59
N ARG A 61 -14.18 -1.45 -9.27
CA ARG A 61 -13.27 -0.46 -9.89
C ARG A 61 -12.46 0.38 -8.89
N SER A 62 -12.40 0.02 -7.62
CA SER A 62 -11.67 0.78 -6.60
C SER A 62 -10.95 -0.15 -5.62
N ILE A 63 -10.27 0.45 -4.65
CA ILE A 63 -9.67 -0.25 -3.50
C ILE A 63 -10.76 -0.82 -2.61
N THR A 64 -10.40 -1.76 -1.75
CA THR A 64 -11.33 -2.34 -0.77
C THR A 64 -11.76 -1.31 0.28
N GLY A 65 -12.97 -1.45 0.82
CA GLY A 65 -13.45 -0.62 1.93
C GLY A 65 -12.56 -0.72 3.17
N ALA A 66 -11.97 -1.89 3.43
CA ALA A 66 -11.03 -2.07 4.54
C ALA A 66 -9.77 -1.21 4.38
N LEU A 67 -9.17 -1.20 3.18
CA LEU A 67 -8.01 -0.37 2.91
C LEU A 67 -8.37 1.13 2.96
N LYS A 68 -9.51 1.51 2.38
CA LYS A 68 -9.96 2.91 2.44
C LYS A 68 -10.17 3.38 3.88
N ASN A 69 -10.81 2.55 4.71
CA ASN A 69 -11.00 2.85 6.12
C ASN A 69 -9.66 3.02 6.87
N ALA A 70 -8.71 2.13 6.62
CA ALA A 70 -7.38 2.21 7.22
C ALA A 70 -6.63 3.49 6.83
N LEU A 71 -6.76 3.92 5.57
CA LEU A 71 -6.18 5.18 5.08
C LEU A 71 -6.83 6.39 5.76
N ASP A 72 -8.14 6.37 5.96
CA ASP A 72 -8.89 7.49 6.58
C ASP A 72 -8.62 7.65 8.08
N GLN A 73 -8.19 6.57 8.78
CA GLN A 73 -7.88 6.59 10.21
C GLN A 73 -6.60 7.34 10.58
N ALA A 74 -5.80 7.76 9.59
CA ALA A 74 -4.58 8.52 9.80
C ALA A 74 -4.48 9.64 8.74
N TYR A 75 -3.67 10.66 8.99
CA TYR A 75 -3.40 11.71 8.01
C TYR A 75 -1.94 12.15 8.04
N LYS A 76 -1.48 12.71 9.16
CA LYS A 76 -0.11 13.27 9.29
C LYS A 76 0.96 12.20 9.15
N GLU A 77 0.65 10.99 9.56
CA GLU A 77 1.53 9.84 9.53
C GLU A 77 1.87 9.40 8.11
N TRP A 78 0.98 9.67 7.15
CA TRP A 78 1.18 9.40 5.73
C TRP A 78 2.06 10.44 5.02
N ASN A 79 2.08 11.67 5.51
CA ASN A 79 2.61 12.81 4.76
C ASN A 79 4.09 12.66 4.38
N ARG A 80 4.38 13.00 3.12
CA ARG A 80 5.74 13.05 2.54
C ARG A 80 6.45 11.71 2.53
N LYS A 81 5.69 10.62 2.40
CA LYS A 81 6.22 9.26 2.28
C LYS A 81 5.85 8.69 0.92
N PRO A 82 6.76 7.94 0.24
CA PRO A 82 6.43 7.27 -1.01
C PRO A 82 5.43 6.14 -0.81
N ILE A 83 4.59 5.96 -1.83
CA ILE A 83 3.69 4.81 -1.91
C ILE A 83 3.82 4.12 -3.26
N ALA A 84 3.76 2.79 -3.21
CA ALA A 84 3.62 1.91 -4.35
C ALA A 84 2.48 0.93 -4.14
N ALA A 85 2.19 0.12 -5.15
CA ALA A 85 1.14 -0.89 -5.08
C ALA A 85 1.58 -2.23 -5.69
N ILE A 86 1.07 -3.30 -5.08
CA ILE A 86 0.98 -4.63 -5.68
C ILE A 86 -0.52 -4.86 -5.90
N GLY A 87 -0.99 -4.69 -7.13
CA GLY A 87 -2.39 -4.86 -7.49
C GLY A 87 -2.67 -6.27 -7.98
N TYR A 88 -3.76 -6.89 -7.54
CA TYR A 88 -4.17 -8.20 -8.02
C TYR A 88 -5.67 -8.29 -8.33
N GLY A 89 -6.00 -9.09 -9.33
CA GLY A 89 -7.35 -9.26 -9.85
C GLY A 89 -7.34 -9.55 -11.34
N ALA A 90 -8.48 -9.76 -11.97
CA ALA A 90 -8.53 -10.09 -13.40
C ALA A 90 -7.81 -9.07 -14.30
N LEU A 91 -7.83 -7.79 -13.92
CA LEU A 91 -7.13 -6.70 -14.61
C LEU A 91 -5.90 -6.18 -13.82
N GLY A 92 -5.32 -6.99 -12.91
CA GLY A 92 -4.20 -6.58 -12.09
C GLY A 92 -4.48 -5.40 -11.17
N ALA A 93 -5.74 -5.15 -10.82
CA ALA A 93 -6.22 -4.03 -10.02
C ALA A 93 -5.81 -2.65 -10.56
N ALA A 94 -5.65 -2.48 -11.87
CA ALA A 94 -5.14 -1.24 -12.46
C ALA A 94 -5.97 -0.01 -12.05
N ARG A 95 -7.31 -0.14 -12.04
CA ARG A 95 -8.22 0.95 -11.67
C ARG A 95 -8.19 1.27 -10.18
N ALA A 96 -8.05 0.24 -9.34
CA ALA A 96 -7.89 0.42 -7.89
C ALA A 96 -6.57 1.11 -7.56
N VAL A 97 -5.49 0.79 -8.28
CA VAL A 97 -4.18 1.45 -8.12
C VAL A 97 -4.25 2.92 -8.52
N GLU A 98 -4.98 3.26 -9.61
CA GLU A 98 -5.20 4.66 -9.97
C GLU A 98 -5.99 5.43 -8.89
N HIS A 99 -7.04 4.84 -8.31
CA HIS A 99 -7.76 5.45 -7.19
C HIS A 99 -6.87 5.59 -5.95
N LEU A 100 -6.04 4.59 -5.64
CA LEU A 100 -5.08 4.68 -4.53
C LEU A 100 -4.10 5.85 -4.73
N ARG A 101 -3.61 6.07 -5.94
CA ARG A 101 -2.73 7.20 -6.25
C ARG A 101 -3.40 8.54 -5.98
N LEU A 102 -4.66 8.71 -6.39
CA LEU A 102 -5.42 9.94 -6.11
C LEU A 102 -5.62 10.16 -4.61
N ILE A 103 -5.95 9.11 -3.86
CA ILE A 103 -6.04 9.16 -2.40
C ILE A 103 -4.68 9.52 -1.79
N GLY A 104 -3.61 8.92 -2.31
CA GLY A 104 -2.24 9.20 -1.87
C GLY A 104 -1.86 10.68 -2.03
N VAL A 105 -2.26 11.31 -3.13
CA VAL A 105 -2.03 12.74 -3.34
C VAL A 105 -2.73 13.58 -2.27
N GLU A 106 -3.99 13.28 -1.94
CA GLU A 106 -4.74 13.98 -0.88
C GLU A 106 -4.10 13.79 0.50
N LEU A 107 -3.58 12.59 0.77
CA LEU A 107 -2.85 12.28 2.01
C LEU A 107 -1.39 12.80 2.00
N GLN A 108 -1.02 13.63 1.01
CA GLN A 108 0.32 14.20 0.83
C GLN A 108 1.43 13.14 0.73
N MET A 109 1.11 11.95 0.27
CA MET A 109 2.06 10.90 -0.09
C MET A 109 2.62 11.14 -1.49
N VAL A 110 3.70 10.44 -1.84
CA VAL A 110 4.32 10.47 -3.18
C VAL A 110 4.03 9.15 -3.89
N PRO A 111 2.99 9.06 -4.74
CA PRO A 111 2.74 7.86 -5.52
C PRO A 111 3.84 7.67 -6.56
N VAL A 112 4.58 6.54 -6.46
CA VAL A 112 5.61 6.23 -7.46
C VAL A 112 4.95 5.72 -8.76
N ARG A 113 5.69 5.87 -9.88
CA ARG A 113 5.17 5.46 -11.18
C ARG A 113 4.98 3.95 -11.30
N ASN A 114 5.98 3.19 -10.85
CA ASN A 114 5.98 1.74 -11.00
C ASN A 114 5.03 1.07 -9.99
N ALA A 115 4.46 -0.05 -10.41
CA ALA A 115 3.62 -0.92 -9.58
C ALA A 115 3.73 -2.35 -10.09
N VAL A 116 3.44 -3.33 -9.25
CA VAL A 116 3.30 -4.73 -9.66
C VAL A 116 1.83 -5.01 -9.93
N HIS A 117 1.51 -5.59 -11.09
CA HIS A 117 0.15 -5.96 -11.46
C HIS A 117 0.04 -7.46 -11.71
N ILE A 118 -0.66 -8.18 -10.84
CA ILE A 118 -0.94 -9.61 -10.99
C ILE A 118 -2.32 -9.73 -11.62
N GLY A 119 -2.34 -9.86 -12.96
CA GLY A 119 -3.56 -9.85 -13.76
C GLY A 119 -3.59 -10.97 -14.79
N GLY A 120 -4.71 -11.08 -15.51
CA GLY A 120 -4.84 -12.03 -16.62
C GLY A 120 -4.49 -13.46 -16.25
N GLY A 121 -3.66 -14.10 -17.08
CA GLY A 121 -3.24 -15.50 -16.87
C GLY A 121 -2.51 -15.72 -15.56
N ASP A 122 -1.64 -14.81 -15.15
CA ASP A 122 -0.89 -14.92 -13.89
C ASP A 122 -1.84 -14.89 -12.68
N PHE A 123 -2.85 -14.01 -12.68
CA PHE A 123 -3.84 -13.99 -11.62
C PHE A 123 -4.60 -15.32 -11.53
N PHE A 124 -5.14 -15.82 -12.65
CA PHE A 124 -5.88 -17.09 -12.64
C PHE A 124 -4.99 -18.29 -12.33
N LYS A 125 -3.70 -18.22 -12.62
CA LYS A 125 -2.76 -19.29 -12.27
C LYS A 125 -2.60 -19.45 -10.75
N VAL A 126 -2.50 -18.36 -10.00
CA VAL A 126 -2.24 -18.38 -8.55
C VAL A 126 -3.51 -18.21 -7.70
N HIS A 127 -4.62 -17.76 -8.27
CA HIS A 127 -5.86 -17.52 -7.52
C HIS A 127 -6.51 -18.85 -7.09
N PRO A 128 -7.06 -18.95 -5.85
CA PRO A 128 -7.70 -20.17 -5.36
C PRO A 128 -8.87 -20.70 -6.20
N LEU A 129 -9.58 -19.82 -6.91
CA LEU A 129 -10.65 -20.21 -7.86
C LEU A 129 -10.12 -20.49 -9.27
N GLY A 130 -8.82 -20.39 -9.51
CA GLY A 130 -8.13 -20.77 -10.72
C GLY A 130 -7.33 -22.06 -10.52
N ALA A 131 -6.06 -22.06 -10.96
CA ALA A 131 -5.19 -23.23 -10.79
C ALA A 131 -4.61 -23.36 -9.37
N ASN A 132 -4.72 -22.33 -8.54
CA ASN A 132 -4.22 -22.31 -7.16
C ASN A 132 -2.73 -22.71 -7.05
N ALA A 133 -1.94 -22.30 -8.03
CA ALA A 133 -0.51 -22.56 -8.06
C ALA A 133 0.23 -21.65 -7.06
N ALA A 134 1.44 -22.02 -6.70
CA ALA A 134 2.32 -21.21 -5.86
C ALA A 134 2.70 -19.90 -6.58
N ILE A 135 2.88 -18.81 -5.82
CA ILE A 135 3.23 -17.49 -6.38
C ILE A 135 4.56 -17.50 -7.11
N GLU A 136 5.47 -18.36 -6.71
CA GLU A 136 6.78 -18.56 -7.32
C GLU A 136 6.70 -18.97 -8.80
N GLU A 137 5.60 -19.59 -9.21
CA GLU A 137 5.40 -19.98 -10.60
C GLU A 137 5.15 -18.82 -11.57
N ILE A 138 4.88 -17.63 -11.04
CA ILE A 138 4.74 -16.39 -11.81
C ILE A 138 5.83 -15.36 -11.45
N GLU A 139 6.75 -15.69 -10.55
CA GLU A 139 7.78 -14.76 -10.06
C GLU A 139 8.56 -14.12 -11.21
N ALA A 140 8.99 -14.90 -12.20
CA ALA A 140 9.75 -14.38 -13.33
C ALA A 140 9.02 -13.26 -14.11
N ASN A 141 7.69 -13.31 -14.15
CA ASN A 141 6.87 -12.28 -14.80
C ASN A 141 6.78 -11.00 -13.96
N LEU A 142 6.82 -11.15 -12.63
CA LEU A 142 6.64 -10.04 -11.69
C LEU A 142 7.96 -9.35 -11.35
N LEU A 143 9.08 -10.07 -11.39
CA LEU A 143 10.37 -9.63 -10.89
C LEU A 143 10.85 -8.28 -11.47
N PRO A 144 10.77 -8.01 -12.79
CA PRO A 144 11.19 -6.72 -13.32
C PRO A 144 10.39 -5.54 -12.75
N ALA A 145 9.06 -5.70 -12.66
CA ALA A 145 8.19 -4.67 -12.09
C ALA A 145 8.41 -4.50 -10.59
N ALA A 146 8.62 -5.59 -9.85
CA ALA A 146 8.90 -5.56 -8.42
C ALA A 146 10.21 -4.83 -8.12
N THR A 147 11.27 -5.12 -8.87
CA THR A 147 12.57 -4.46 -8.72
C THR A 147 12.44 -2.95 -8.98
N ALA A 148 11.86 -2.55 -10.10
CA ALA A 148 11.66 -1.15 -10.44
C ALA A 148 10.79 -0.41 -9.41
N THR A 149 9.77 -1.08 -8.87
CA THR A 149 8.89 -0.52 -7.82
C THR A 149 9.66 -0.28 -6.52
N LEU A 150 10.48 -1.24 -6.10
CA LEU A 150 11.31 -1.10 -4.90
C LEU A 150 12.37 0.02 -5.07
N ASP A 151 13.00 0.11 -6.24
CA ASP A 151 13.97 1.16 -6.52
C ASP A 151 13.36 2.55 -6.41
N ASP A 152 12.16 2.75 -6.98
CA ASP A 152 11.42 4.01 -6.87
C ASP A 152 11.09 4.35 -5.41
N VAL A 153 10.55 3.38 -4.64
CA VAL A 153 10.17 3.60 -3.24
C VAL A 153 11.40 3.97 -2.40
N VAL A 154 12.50 3.25 -2.56
CA VAL A 154 13.75 3.52 -1.81
C VAL A 154 14.31 4.89 -2.16
N TRP A 155 14.34 5.24 -3.44
CA TRP A 155 14.84 6.54 -3.89
C TRP A 155 14.04 7.70 -3.26
N TRP A 156 12.70 7.61 -3.33
CA TRP A 156 11.82 8.64 -2.77
C TRP A 156 11.84 8.68 -1.24
N ALA A 157 11.94 7.52 -0.57
CA ALA A 157 12.07 7.46 0.88
C ALA A 157 13.34 8.16 1.35
N ASN A 158 14.47 7.89 0.70
CA ASN A 158 15.75 8.55 1.01
C ASN A 158 15.71 10.06 0.72
N ALA A 159 15.11 10.49 -0.38
CA ALA A 159 14.93 11.89 -0.70
C ALA A 159 14.06 12.61 0.36
N ALA A 160 12.96 11.98 0.78
CA ALA A 160 12.09 12.52 1.82
C ALA A 160 12.77 12.59 3.19
N LYS A 161 13.61 11.61 3.54
CA LYS A 161 14.41 11.62 4.78
C LYS A 161 15.43 12.74 4.75
N ALA A 162 16.17 12.91 3.66
CA ALA A 162 17.14 13.97 3.50
C ALA A 162 16.51 15.38 3.57
N ALA A 163 15.28 15.54 3.07
CA ALA A 163 14.55 16.82 3.14
C ALA A 163 14.01 17.15 4.54
N LYS A 164 13.99 16.20 5.48
CA LYS A 164 13.55 16.40 6.88
C LYS A 164 14.72 16.68 7.83
N ALA A 165 15.95 16.36 7.39
CA ALA A 165 17.17 16.60 8.15
C ALA A 165 17.60 18.08 8.06
#